data_55324187dc698ce4d38a5cc7a06f937d
#
_entry.id   55324187dc698ce4d38a5cc7a06f937d
#
_cell.length_a   1.000
_cell.length_b   1.000
_cell.length_c   1.000
_cell.angle_alpha   90.00
_cell.angle_beta   90.00
_cell.angle_gamma   90.00
#
_symmetry.space_group_name_H-M   'P 1'
#
loop_
_entity.id
_entity.type
_entity.pdbx_description
1 polymer ?
#
loop_
_entity_poly.entity_id
_entity_poly.type
_entity_poly.pdbx_seq_one_letter_code
_entity_poly.pdbx_strand_id
1 'polypeptide(L)'
;WFIRDINEGGYTKDLEIRFDHEKKMAHVNNKKKKKKTSFTINQNVQDLISAFYYLRNFYDTSSLKKGEDISLNMFFDQENYLFKLRFLGRETIETTFGKVRCLKLRPFVQSGRVFSEQESVTLWVSDDQNKIPVKMRADLRVGSIDCDLDQFKNLQHPFNIEVK
;
A
#
# COMPACT_ATOMS: atom_id res chain seq x y z
N TRP A 1 -2.63 15.48 1.23
CA TRP A 1 -2.47 15.72 2.66
C TRP A 1 -2.44 14.40 3.41
N PHE A 2 -1.39 14.13 4.17
CA PHE A 2 -1.17 12.88 4.90
C PHE A 2 -0.86 13.18 6.36
N ILE A 3 -1.55 12.51 7.27
CA ILE A 3 -1.34 12.63 8.73
C ILE A 3 -0.87 11.27 9.25
N ARG A 4 0.15 11.31 10.09
CA ARG A 4 0.67 10.14 10.78
C ARG A 4 0.77 10.43 12.26
N ASP A 5 -0.22 9.95 13.00
CA ASP A 5 -0.27 10.04 14.46
C ASP A 5 -0.15 8.62 15.03
N ILE A 6 0.93 8.36 15.75
CA ILE A 6 1.26 7.05 16.30
C ILE A 6 1.58 7.22 17.78
N ASN A 7 0.99 6.35 18.60
CA ASN A 7 1.29 6.22 20.01
C ASN A 7 1.25 4.74 20.42
N GLU A 8 2.40 4.08 20.33
CA GLU A 8 2.52 2.62 20.53
C GLU A 8 3.74 2.32 21.40
N GLY A 9 3.52 1.66 22.57
CA GLY A 9 4.59 1.15 23.40
C GLY A 9 5.71 2.14 23.76
N GLY A 10 5.39 3.43 23.92
CA GLY A 10 6.36 4.49 24.14
C GLY A 10 6.92 5.12 22.87
N TYR A 11 6.73 4.52 21.70
CA TYR A 11 7.03 5.15 20.43
C TYR A 11 5.90 6.10 20.04
N THR A 12 6.24 7.36 19.77
CA THR A 12 5.26 8.36 19.36
C THR A 12 5.72 9.14 18.15
N LYS A 13 4.82 9.39 17.21
CA LYS A 13 5.07 10.18 16.00
C LYS A 13 3.82 11.00 15.67
N ASP A 14 3.97 12.31 15.47
CA ASP A 14 2.89 13.20 15.05
C ASP A 14 3.41 14.08 13.91
N LEU A 15 3.08 13.66 12.69
CA LEU A 15 3.49 14.30 11.45
C LEU A 15 2.26 14.66 10.62
N GLU A 16 2.30 15.87 10.09
CA GLU A 16 1.39 16.34 9.06
C GLU A 16 2.20 16.68 7.81
N ILE A 17 1.84 16.10 6.66
CA ILE A 17 2.54 16.30 5.40
C ILE A 17 1.56 16.87 4.38
N ARG A 18 1.93 17.98 3.74
CA ARG A 18 1.22 18.58 2.61
C ARG A 18 2.06 18.44 1.35
N PHE A 19 1.49 17.85 0.33
CA PHE A 19 2.11 17.71 -0.97
C PHE A 19 1.67 18.84 -1.89
N ASP A 20 2.64 19.56 -2.44
CA ASP A 20 2.48 20.51 -3.55
C ASP A 20 3.09 19.85 -4.79
N HIS A 21 2.25 19.19 -5.58
CA HIS A 21 2.71 18.45 -6.77
C HIS A 21 3.17 19.39 -7.90
N GLU A 22 2.63 20.62 -7.99
CA GLU A 22 3.03 21.61 -8.98
C GLU A 22 4.44 22.11 -8.71
N LYS A 23 4.73 22.45 -7.45
CA LYS A 23 6.05 22.89 -7.01
C LYS A 23 7.02 21.75 -6.71
N LYS A 24 6.55 20.51 -6.79
CA LYS A 24 7.31 19.30 -6.42
C LYS A 24 7.90 19.39 -5.01
N MET A 25 7.07 19.77 -4.05
CA MET A 25 7.48 19.96 -2.65
C MET A 25 6.56 19.18 -1.69
N ALA A 26 7.15 18.61 -0.66
CA ALA A 26 6.44 18.10 0.52
C ALA A 26 6.79 18.99 1.73
N HIS A 27 5.76 19.53 2.36
CA HIS A 27 5.89 20.35 3.56
C HIS A 27 5.52 19.50 4.78
N VAL A 28 6.51 19.18 5.59
CA VAL A 28 6.38 18.33 6.78
C VAL A 28 6.33 19.19 8.03
N ASN A 29 5.25 19.07 8.78
CA ASN A 29 5.08 19.65 10.11
C ASN A 29 5.18 18.53 11.16
N ASN A 30 6.30 18.46 11.86
CA ASN A 30 6.47 17.56 13.00
C ASN A 30 5.99 18.28 14.27
N LYS A 31 4.75 17.98 14.67
CA LYS A 31 4.10 18.68 15.80
C LYS A 31 4.81 18.37 17.13
N LYS A 32 5.27 17.13 17.31
CA LYS A 32 6.02 16.73 18.52
C LYS A 32 7.34 17.48 18.68
N LYS A 33 8.09 17.62 17.57
CA LYS A 33 9.37 18.35 17.56
C LYS A 33 9.20 19.86 17.33
N LYS A 34 7.98 20.34 17.13
CA LYS A 34 7.66 21.73 16.75
C LYS A 34 8.51 22.23 15.57
N LYS A 35 8.77 21.34 14.60
CA LYS A 35 9.65 21.62 13.46
C LYS A 35 8.90 21.49 12.15
N LYS A 36 9.06 22.50 11.26
CA LYS A 36 8.58 22.49 9.89
C LYS A 36 9.76 22.35 8.95
N THR A 37 9.66 21.48 7.96
CA THR A 37 10.73 21.22 6.98
C THR A 37 10.08 20.99 5.62
N SER A 38 10.73 21.41 4.55
CA SER A 38 10.27 21.17 3.19
C SER A 38 11.29 20.29 2.45
N PHE A 39 10.78 19.41 1.60
CA PHE A 39 11.57 18.45 0.83
C PHE A 39 11.15 18.52 -0.63
N THR A 40 12.09 18.41 -1.54
CA THR A 40 11.79 18.18 -2.95
C THR A 40 11.26 16.75 -3.12
N ILE A 41 10.19 16.59 -3.90
CA ILE A 41 9.58 15.29 -4.16
C ILE A 41 9.62 14.94 -5.64
N ASN A 42 9.59 13.64 -5.92
CA ASN A 42 9.51 13.10 -7.27
C ASN A 42 8.12 13.40 -7.89
N GLN A 43 8.05 13.32 -9.21
CA GLN A 43 6.78 13.44 -9.92
C GLN A 43 5.83 12.33 -9.54
N ASN A 44 4.52 12.64 -9.40
CA ASN A 44 3.46 11.69 -9.05
C ASN A 44 3.73 10.90 -7.76
N VAL A 45 4.46 11.50 -6.82
CA VAL A 45 4.75 10.87 -5.54
C VAL A 45 3.46 10.61 -4.76
N GLN A 46 3.41 9.48 -4.09
CA GLN A 46 2.29 9.06 -3.25
C GLN A 46 2.73 8.95 -1.79
N ASP A 47 1.79 9.11 -0.86
CA ASP A 47 1.94 8.65 0.50
C ASP A 47 1.51 7.17 0.63
N LEU A 48 1.62 6.61 1.84
CA LEU A 48 1.32 5.20 2.10
C LEU A 48 -0.12 4.82 1.76
N ILE A 49 -1.08 5.71 1.92
CA ILE A 49 -2.49 5.45 1.68
C ILE A 49 -2.87 5.76 0.23
N SER A 50 -2.44 6.92 -0.29
CA SER A 50 -2.75 7.30 -1.66
C SER A 50 -2.13 6.36 -2.69
N ALA A 51 -1.05 5.66 -2.35
CA ALA A 51 -0.43 4.64 -3.20
C ALA A 51 -1.42 3.53 -3.61
N PHE A 52 -2.26 3.05 -2.70
CA PHE A 52 -3.27 2.04 -3.01
C PHE A 52 -4.31 2.56 -3.99
N TYR A 53 -4.80 3.79 -3.80
CA TYR A 53 -5.77 4.40 -4.69
C TYR A 53 -5.18 4.72 -6.06
N TYR A 54 -3.92 5.12 -6.11
CA TYR A 54 -3.19 5.35 -7.35
C TYR A 54 -3.09 4.05 -8.16
N LEU A 55 -2.66 2.96 -7.54
CA LEU A 55 -2.56 1.66 -8.18
C LEU A 55 -3.91 1.14 -8.69
N ARG A 56 -4.98 1.30 -7.92
CA ARG A 56 -6.34 0.92 -8.34
C ARG A 56 -6.79 1.63 -9.61
N ASN A 57 -6.51 2.91 -9.73
CA ASN A 57 -7.06 3.76 -10.78
C ASN A 57 -6.19 3.82 -12.04
N PHE A 58 -4.88 3.73 -11.89
CA PHE A 58 -3.96 4.07 -12.97
C PHE A 58 -3.12 2.90 -13.48
N TYR A 59 -3.21 1.73 -12.84
CA TYR A 59 -2.41 0.59 -13.26
C TYR A 59 -3.25 -0.48 -13.94
N ASP A 60 -2.92 -0.77 -15.23
CA ASP A 60 -3.49 -1.91 -15.93
C ASP A 60 -2.80 -3.21 -15.48
N THR A 61 -3.59 -4.07 -14.85
CA THR A 61 -3.12 -5.36 -14.32
C THR A 61 -3.35 -6.53 -15.28
N SER A 62 -4.03 -6.31 -16.41
CA SER A 62 -4.45 -7.37 -17.32
C SER A 62 -3.26 -8.09 -17.98
N SER A 63 -2.22 -7.33 -18.33
CA SER A 63 -1.02 -7.79 -19.02
C SER A 63 0.11 -8.26 -18.10
N LEU A 64 -0.05 -8.16 -16.77
CA LEU A 64 0.98 -8.51 -15.80
C LEU A 64 1.42 -9.97 -15.90
N LYS A 65 2.72 -10.18 -15.97
CA LYS A 65 3.36 -11.50 -15.92
C LYS A 65 3.97 -11.76 -14.54
N LYS A 66 3.91 -13.01 -14.12
CA LYS A 66 4.52 -13.42 -12.83
C LYS A 66 6.00 -13.02 -12.77
N GLY A 67 6.39 -12.35 -11.68
CA GLY A 67 7.73 -11.83 -11.44
C GLY A 67 7.90 -10.36 -11.85
N GLU A 68 6.95 -9.75 -12.55
CA GLU A 68 7.00 -8.33 -12.89
C GLU A 68 6.77 -7.44 -11.66
N ASP A 69 7.43 -6.29 -11.65
CA ASP A 69 7.34 -5.30 -10.59
C ASP A 69 6.47 -4.10 -11.04
N ILE A 70 5.45 -3.80 -10.26
CA ILE A 70 4.74 -2.52 -10.30
C ILE A 70 5.52 -1.52 -9.48
N SER A 71 5.86 -0.37 -10.05
CA SER A 71 6.67 0.65 -9.37
C SER A 71 5.95 1.98 -9.27
N LEU A 72 6.09 2.66 -8.13
CA LEU A 72 5.59 4.01 -7.94
C LEU A 72 6.53 4.81 -7.01
N ASN A 73 6.55 6.13 -7.22
CA ASN A 73 7.26 7.03 -6.35
C ASN A 73 6.48 7.24 -5.06
N MET A 74 7.14 7.10 -3.91
CA MET A 74 6.57 7.36 -2.60
C MET A 74 7.42 8.35 -1.82
N PHE A 75 6.75 9.13 -0.97
CA PHE A 75 7.39 9.95 0.03
C PHE A 75 6.94 9.48 1.42
N PHE A 76 7.88 8.95 2.17
CA PHE A 76 7.63 8.42 3.50
C PHE A 76 8.83 8.68 4.41
N ASP A 77 8.58 8.97 5.69
CA ASP A 77 9.63 9.32 6.68
C ASP A 77 10.62 10.40 6.20
N GLN A 78 10.10 11.39 5.44
CA GLN A 78 10.83 12.53 4.91
C GLN A 78 11.84 12.19 3.79
N GLU A 79 11.67 11.05 3.15
CA GLU A 79 12.52 10.59 2.05
C GLU A 79 11.67 10.19 0.84
N ASN A 80 12.22 10.40 -0.36
CA ASN A 80 11.68 9.84 -1.60
C ASN A 80 12.25 8.45 -1.81
N TYR A 81 11.42 7.50 -2.22
CA TYR A 81 11.88 6.19 -2.64
C TYR A 81 10.97 5.57 -3.68
N LEU A 82 11.53 4.64 -4.43
CA LEU A 82 10.80 3.83 -5.39
C LEU A 82 10.21 2.62 -4.67
N PHE A 83 8.90 2.65 -4.48
CA PHE A 83 8.15 1.52 -3.95
C PHE A 83 7.85 0.54 -5.07
N LYS A 84 7.99 -0.75 -4.81
CA LYS A 84 7.72 -1.82 -5.76
C LYS A 84 6.77 -2.83 -5.17
N LEU A 85 5.85 -3.32 -6.01
CA LEU A 85 5.00 -4.47 -5.73
C LEU A 85 5.31 -5.54 -6.77
N ARG A 86 5.86 -6.67 -6.33
CA ARG A 86 6.10 -7.82 -7.21
C ARG A 86 4.82 -8.60 -7.41
N PHE A 87 4.45 -8.84 -8.65
CA PHE A 87 3.34 -9.68 -8.99
C PHE A 87 3.74 -11.17 -8.92
N LEU A 88 3.13 -11.91 -7.98
CA LEU A 88 3.41 -13.33 -7.76
C LEU A 88 2.49 -14.26 -8.56
N GLY A 89 1.44 -13.73 -9.18
CA GLY A 89 0.47 -14.48 -9.96
C GLY A 89 -0.97 -14.19 -9.54
N ARG A 90 -1.90 -14.97 -10.09
CA ARG A 90 -3.32 -14.94 -9.75
C ARG A 90 -3.67 -16.15 -8.91
N GLU A 91 -4.51 -15.96 -7.89
CA GLU A 91 -4.92 -17.00 -6.98
C GLU A 91 -6.38 -16.76 -6.57
N THR A 92 -7.17 -17.83 -6.49
CA THR A 92 -8.52 -17.75 -5.94
C THR A 92 -8.45 -18.11 -4.46
N ILE A 93 -8.90 -17.20 -3.60
CA ILE A 93 -8.89 -17.39 -2.14
C ILE A 93 -10.32 -17.51 -1.61
N GLU A 94 -10.49 -18.26 -0.54
CA GLU A 94 -11.76 -18.31 0.19
C GLU A 94 -11.87 -17.13 1.14
N THR A 95 -13.04 -16.49 1.15
CA THR A 95 -13.39 -15.36 2.02
C THR A 95 -14.73 -15.65 2.71
N THR A 96 -15.12 -14.77 3.64
CA THR A 96 -16.45 -14.80 4.27
C THR A 96 -17.58 -14.59 3.27
N PHE A 97 -17.31 -13.97 2.10
CA PHE A 97 -18.29 -13.72 1.04
C PHE A 97 -18.41 -14.85 0.03
N GLY A 98 -17.42 -15.75 -0.06
CA GLY A 98 -17.26 -16.76 -1.10
C GLY A 98 -15.84 -16.78 -1.67
N LYS A 99 -15.67 -17.39 -2.85
CA LYS A 99 -14.37 -17.44 -3.51
C LYS A 99 -14.13 -16.18 -4.33
N VAL A 100 -12.98 -15.56 -4.13
CA VAL A 100 -12.57 -14.34 -4.83
C VAL A 100 -11.27 -14.58 -5.57
N ARG A 101 -11.26 -14.32 -6.88
CA ARG A 101 -10.05 -14.32 -7.69
C ARG A 101 -9.24 -13.06 -7.39
N CYS A 102 -7.97 -13.22 -7.04
CA CYS A 102 -7.09 -12.15 -6.61
C CYS A 102 -5.78 -12.12 -7.38
N LEU A 103 -5.23 -10.91 -7.48
CA LEU A 103 -3.82 -10.66 -7.78
C LEU A 103 -3.04 -10.85 -6.48
N LYS A 104 -2.04 -11.71 -6.49
CA LYS A 104 -1.12 -11.91 -5.37
C LYS A 104 0.09 -11.03 -5.55
N LEU A 105 0.33 -10.13 -4.63
CA LEU A 105 1.35 -9.09 -4.69
C LEU A 105 2.24 -9.13 -3.46
N ARG A 106 3.51 -8.77 -3.63
CA ARG A 106 4.46 -8.66 -2.54
C ARG A 106 5.14 -7.30 -2.56
N PRO A 107 5.01 -6.48 -1.50
CA PRO A 107 5.77 -5.24 -1.37
C PRO A 107 7.28 -5.54 -1.35
N PHE A 108 8.03 -4.75 -2.10
CA PHE A 108 9.47 -4.84 -2.16
C PHE A 108 10.05 -3.43 -1.95
N VAL A 109 10.75 -3.23 -0.86
CA VAL A 109 11.40 -1.96 -0.54
C VAL A 109 12.91 -2.12 -0.66
N GLN A 110 13.51 -1.35 -1.55
CA GLN A 110 14.91 -1.47 -1.95
C GLN A 110 15.92 -0.99 -0.89
N SER A 111 15.48 -0.45 0.25
CA SER A 111 16.39 0.00 1.31
C SER A 111 15.82 -0.23 2.70
N GLY A 112 16.58 -0.92 3.50
CA GLY A 112 16.46 -1.49 4.82
C GLY A 112 15.80 -0.74 5.98
N ARG A 113 14.75 0.07 5.79
CA ARG A 113 14.13 0.81 6.90
C ARG A 113 12.66 0.51 7.18
N VAL A 114 11.90 -0.02 6.23
CA VAL A 114 10.45 -0.24 6.45
C VAL A 114 10.11 -1.72 6.65
N PHE A 115 10.78 -2.60 5.96
CA PHE A 115 10.64 -4.05 6.11
C PHE A 115 12.04 -4.67 6.09
N SER A 116 12.56 -5.00 7.25
CA SER A 116 13.88 -5.67 7.39
C SER A 116 13.90 -7.10 6.85
N GLU A 117 12.72 -7.69 6.62
CA GLU A 117 12.53 -8.99 5.99
C GLU A 117 11.76 -8.76 4.69
N GLN A 118 12.46 -8.80 3.56
CA GLN A 118 11.95 -8.48 2.21
C GLN A 118 10.80 -9.38 1.74
N GLU A 119 10.42 -10.41 2.48
CA GLU A 119 9.43 -11.41 2.07
C GLU A 119 8.27 -11.60 3.05
N SER A 120 8.16 -10.75 4.08
CA SER A 120 7.20 -10.98 5.18
C SER A 120 5.76 -10.61 4.85
N VAL A 121 5.50 -9.72 3.88
CA VAL A 121 4.13 -9.25 3.60
C VAL A 121 3.65 -9.76 2.25
N THR A 122 2.44 -10.30 2.21
CA THR A 122 1.73 -10.69 0.98
C THR A 122 0.37 -10.02 0.96
N LEU A 123 -0.01 -9.47 -0.19
CA LEU A 123 -1.29 -8.80 -0.42
C LEU A 123 -2.07 -9.58 -1.47
N TRP A 124 -3.35 -9.77 -1.24
CA TRP A 124 -4.31 -10.25 -2.23
C TRP A 124 -5.29 -9.13 -2.53
N VAL A 125 -5.31 -8.72 -3.79
CA VAL A 125 -6.16 -7.63 -4.31
C VAL A 125 -7.11 -8.25 -5.33
N SER A 126 -8.39 -7.89 -5.32
CA SER A 126 -9.36 -8.46 -6.26
C SER A 126 -8.91 -8.27 -7.72
N ASP A 127 -8.97 -9.34 -8.51
CA ASP A 127 -8.65 -9.34 -9.95
C ASP A 127 -9.86 -8.89 -10.77
N ASP A 128 -10.36 -7.69 -10.47
CA ASP A 128 -11.47 -7.02 -11.11
C ASP A 128 -11.21 -5.51 -11.27
N GLN A 129 -12.18 -4.78 -11.76
CA GLN A 129 -12.05 -3.33 -11.95
C GLN A 129 -11.99 -2.55 -10.63
N ASN A 130 -12.47 -3.11 -9.52
CA ASN A 130 -12.42 -2.46 -8.21
C ASN A 130 -11.03 -2.50 -7.59
N LYS A 131 -10.25 -3.58 -7.82
CA LYS A 131 -8.90 -3.79 -7.25
C LYS A 131 -8.85 -3.48 -5.75
N ILE A 132 -9.78 -4.05 -4.97
CA ILE A 132 -9.82 -3.82 -3.52
C ILE A 132 -8.90 -4.80 -2.79
N PRO A 133 -8.27 -4.41 -1.67
CA PRO A 133 -7.52 -5.33 -0.84
C PRO A 133 -8.50 -6.33 -0.19
N VAL A 134 -8.30 -7.62 -0.46
CA VAL A 134 -9.14 -8.71 0.05
C VAL A 134 -8.49 -9.37 1.26
N LYS A 135 -7.17 -9.55 1.20
CA LYS A 135 -6.39 -10.14 2.29
C LYS A 135 -4.99 -9.55 2.33
N MET A 136 -4.46 -9.40 3.53
CA MET A 136 -3.05 -9.13 3.78
C MET A 136 -2.54 -10.16 4.80
N ARG A 137 -1.36 -10.70 4.56
CA ARG A 137 -0.64 -11.56 5.49
C ARG A 137 0.75 -11.04 5.74
N ALA A 138 1.12 -10.91 7.00
CA ALA A 138 2.49 -10.61 7.41
C ALA A 138 3.07 -11.83 8.15
N ASP A 139 4.09 -12.45 7.57
CA ASP A 139 4.80 -13.54 8.21
C ASP A 139 5.82 -12.96 9.20
N LEU A 140 5.82 -13.48 10.42
CA LEU A 140 6.70 -13.08 11.51
C LEU A 140 7.70 -14.23 11.80
N ARG A 141 8.72 -13.96 12.61
CA ARG A 141 9.64 -15.02 13.06
C ARG A 141 8.91 -16.17 13.76
N VAL A 142 7.80 -15.87 14.42
CA VAL A 142 6.93 -16.85 15.08
C VAL A 142 5.49 -16.50 14.68
N GLY A 143 4.89 -17.33 13.82
CA GLY A 143 3.51 -17.17 13.36
C GLY A 143 3.32 -16.15 12.26
N SER A 144 2.08 -15.70 12.07
CA SER A 144 1.70 -14.69 11.08
C SER A 144 0.55 -13.82 11.59
N ILE A 145 0.41 -12.65 11.01
CA ILE A 145 -0.74 -11.77 11.18
C ILE A 145 -1.50 -11.76 9.86
N ASP A 146 -2.78 -12.13 9.90
CA ASP A 146 -3.68 -12.08 8.77
C ASP A 146 -4.70 -10.96 9.00
N CYS A 147 -4.95 -10.16 7.95
CA CYS A 147 -6.02 -9.18 7.89
C CYS A 147 -6.89 -9.51 6.69
N ASP A 148 -8.15 -9.84 6.92
CA ASP A 148 -9.11 -10.18 5.88
C ASP A 148 -10.14 -9.06 5.71
N LEU A 149 -10.66 -8.89 4.48
CA LEU A 149 -11.74 -7.97 4.20
C LEU A 149 -12.99 -8.40 4.97
N ASP A 150 -13.48 -7.53 5.85
CA ASP A 150 -14.68 -7.78 6.65
C ASP A 150 -15.96 -7.31 5.95
N GLN A 151 -15.93 -6.10 5.39
CA GLN A 151 -17.10 -5.50 4.74
C GLN A 151 -16.68 -4.63 3.55
N PHE A 152 -17.58 -4.51 2.59
CA PHE A 152 -17.46 -3.56 1.48
C PHE A 152 -18.81 -2.95 1.14
N LYS A 153 -18.81 -1.74 0.61
CA LYS A 153 -20.01 -1.04 0.12
C LYS A 153 -19.66 -0.01 -0.94
N ASN A 154 -20.66 0.38 -1.73
CA ASN A 154 -20.51 1.46 -2.71
C ASN A 154 -19.35 1.24 -3.70
N LEU A 155 -19.11 -0.01 -4.11
CA LEU A 155 -18.13 -0.30 -5.13
C LEU A 155 -18.61 0.27 -6.48
N GLN A 156 -17.67 0.79 -7.26
CA GLN A 156 -17.96 1.39 -8.57
C GLN A 156 -18.32 0.33 -9.63
N HIS A 157 -17.79 -0.88 -9.46
CA HIS A 157 -18.00 -2.01 -10.38
C HIS A 157 -18.48 -3.24 -9.60
N PRO A 158 -19.10 -4.22 -10.28
CA PRO A 158 -19.46 -5.48 -9.65
C PRO A 158 -18.23 -6.14 -8.99
N PHE A 159 -18.44 -6.71 -7.82
CA PHE A 159 -17.42 -7.50 -7.14
C PHE A 159 -17.61 -8.97 -7.51
N ASN A 160 -16.63 -9.53 -8.20
CA ASN A 160 -16.70 -10.89 -8.72
C ASN A 160 -16.48 -11.92 -7.60
N ILE A 161 -17.55 -12.42 -7.02
CA ILE A 161 -17.56 -13.44 -5.98
C ILE A 161 -18.22 -14.70 -6.56
N GLU A 162 -17.54 -15.83 -6.47
CA GLU A 162 -18.16 -17.13 -6.70
C GLU A 162 -18.81 -17.58 -5.39
N VAL A 163 -20.13 -17.51 -5.33
CA VAL A 163 -20.93 -17.97 -4.20
C VAL A 163 -20.89 -19.51 -4.16
N LYS A 164 -20.75 -20.09 -2.97
CA LYS A 164 -20.80 -21.53 -2.74
C LYS A 164 -22.21 -22.06 -2.99
#